data_3bd2a9ba71c7e6fbc8a9e98be794196b
#
_entry.id   3bd2a9ba71c7e6fbc8a9e98be794196b
#
_cell.length_a   1.000
_cell.length_b   1.000
_cell.length_c   1.000
_cell.angle_alpha   90.00
_cell.angle_beta   90.00
_cell.angle_gamma   90.00
#
_symmetry.space_group_name_H-M   'P 1'
#
loop_
_entity.id
_entity.type
_entity.pdbx_description
1 polymer ?
#
loop_
_entity_poly.entity_id
_entity_poly.type
_entity_poly.pdbx_seq_one_letter_code
_entity_poly.pdbx_strand_id
1 'polypeptide(L)' 'MGMYVIIKSVKNKKTGKTLPVVLLNSNTEVWEFDTENEAEKMKEIFQTNSDSGHIYMVKKI' A
#
# COMPACT_ATOMS: atom_id res chain seq x y z
N MET A 1 18.60 9.54 -0.66
CA MET A 1 17.55 9.06 -1.54
C MET A 1 16.35 8.64 -0.70
N GLY A 2 15.22 9.25 -0.95
CA GLY A 2 13.99 8.85 -0.28
C GLY A 2 13.40 7.63 -0.94
N MET A 3 12.98 6.69 -0.15
CA MET A 3 12.22 5.56 -0.66
C MET A 3 10.85 5.56 -0.02
N TYR A 4 9.86 5.25 -0.82
CA TYR A 4 8.47 5.22 -0.37
C TYR A 4 7.88 3.87 -0.70
N VAL A 5 7.04 3.38 0.20
CA VAL A 5 6.33 2.12 0.01
C VAL A 5 4.84 2.35 0.23
N ILE A 6 4.02 1.46 -0.30
CA ILE A 6 2.58 1.53 -0.09
C ILE A 6 2.20 0.43 0.88
N ILE A 7 1.45 0.79 1.92
CA ILE A 7 0.98 -0.14 2.91
C ILE A 7 -0.53 -0.28 2.78
N LYS A 8 -0.98 -1.50 2.68
CA LYS A 8 -2.39 -1.85 2.62
C LYS A 8 -2.85 -2.29 3.99
N SER A 9 -3.90 -1.66 4.50
CA SER A 9 -4.51 -2.07 5.76
C SER A 9 -5.59 -3.09 5.48
N VAL A 10 -5.39 -4.30 5.95
CA VAL A 10 -6.35 -5.40 5.75
C VAL A 10 -7.10 -5.61 7.05
N LYS A 11 -8.43 -5.49 6.99
CA LYS A 11 -9.27 -5.68 8.16
C LYS A 11 -9.68 -7.15 8.27
N ASN A 12 -9.42 -7.73 9.43
CA ASN A 12 -9.88 -9.09 9.72
C ASN A 12 -11.32 -9.02 10.22
N LYS A 13 -12.24 -9.61 9.47
CA LYS A 13 -13.65 -9.57 9.79
C LYS A 13 -14.01 -10.29 11.08
N LYS A 14 -13.21 -11.27 11.48
CA LYS A 14 -13.47 -12.05 12.69
C LYS A 14 -13.06 -11.31 13.95
N THR A 15 -11.93 -10.62 13.92
CA THR A 15 -11.38 -9.95 15.10
C THR A 15 -11.60 -8.45 15.10
N GLY A 16 -11.93 -7.87 13.93
CA GLY A 16 -12.06 -6.43 13.78
C GLY A 16 -10.73 -5.70 13.76
N LYS A 17 -9.63 -6.41 13.83
CA LYS A 17 -8.30 -5.80 13.81
C LYS A 17 -7.82 -5.58 12.40
N THR A 18 -6.98 -4.54 12.21
CA THR A 18 -6.35 -4.28 10.93
C THR A 18 -4.89 -4.69 10.97
N LEU A 19 -4.41 -5.27 9.88
CA LEU A 19 -3.01 -5.67 9.73
C LEU A 19 -2.38 -4.89 8.59
N PRO A 20 -1.22 -4.26 8.80
CA PRO A 20 -0.51 -3.59 7.73
C PRO A 20 0.21 -4.61 6.86
N VAL A 21 0.04 -4.47 5.55
CA VAL A 21 0.70 -5.34 4.57
C VAL A 21 1.41 -4.46 3.57
N VAL A 22 2.73 -4.64 3.42
CA VAL A 22 3.50 -3.92 2.43
C VAL A 22 3.24 -4.53 1.06
N LEU A 23 2.95 -3.69 0.06
CA LEU A 23 2.72 -4.18 -1.28
C LEU A 23 4.02 -4.65 -1.93
N LEU A 24 3.91 -5.77 -2.63
CA LEU A 24 5.03 -6.36 -3.35
C LEU A 24 4.85 -6.17 -4.85
N ASN A 25 5.97 -6.07 -5.56
CA ASN A 25 5.93 -6.00 -7.02
C ASN A 25 5.79 -7.43 -7.60
N SER A 26 5.85 -7.54 -8.93
CA SER A 26 5.68 -8.83 -9.60
C SER A 26 6.79 -9.83 -9.29
N ASN A 27 7.91 -9.38 -8.75
CA ASN A 27 9.03 -10.25 -8.37
C ASN A 27 8.98 -10.66 -6.90
N THR A 28 7.87 -10.37 -6.20
CA THR A 28 7.68 -10.62 -4.78
C THR A 28 8.65 -9.85 -3.87
N GLU A 29 9.16 -8.73 -4.38
CA GLU A 29 9.99 -7.83 -3.60
C GLU A 29 9.16 -6.61 -3.18
N VAL A 30 9.57 -5.95 -2.09
CA VAL A 30 8.90 -4.73 -1.65
C VAL A 30 8.89 -3.71 -2.77
N TRP A 31 7.72 -3.19 -3.10
CA TRP A 31 7.59 -2.21 -4.19
C TRP A 31 8.00 -0.84 -3.69
N GLU A 32 9.17 -0.38 -4.09
CA GLU A 32 9.72 0.89 -3.67
C GLU A 32 9.55 1.94 -4.76
N PHE A 33 9.28 3.16 -4.33
CA PHE A 33 9.12 4.30 -5.23
C PHE A 33 10.16 5.36 -4.88
N ASP A 34 10.74 5.98 -5.89
CA ASP A 34 11.77 6.99 -5.70
C ASP A 34 11.22 8.30 -5.14
N THR A 35 9.98 8.63 -5.48
CA THR A 35 9.36 9.87 -5.05
C THR A 35 8.01 9.61 -4.42
N GLU A 36 7.62 10.49 -3.51
CA GLU A 36 6.30 10.43 -2.89
C GLU A 36 5.20 10.57 -3.92
N ASN A 37 5.42 11.43 -4.92
CA ASN A 37 4.43 11.67 -5.96
C ASN A 37 4.09 10.39 -6.74
N GLU A 38 5.11 9.60 -7.07
CA GLU A 38 4.90 8.33 -7.76
C GLU A 38 4.14 7.34 -6.88
N ALA A 39 4.51 7.27 -5.60
CA ALA A 39 3.83 6.40 -4.65
C ALA A 39 2.37 6.81 -4.47
N GLU A 40 2.10 8.10 -4.38
CA GLU A 40 0.74 8.61 -4.24
C GLU A 40 -0.13 8.29 -5.46
N LYS A 41 0.44 8.42 -6.65
CA LYS A 41 -0.28 8.10 -7.88
C LYS A 41 -0.67 6.62 -7.91
N MET A 42 0.25 5.76 -7.55
CA MET A 42 -0.01 4.33 -7.53
C MET A 42 -1.02 3.98 -6.43
N LYS A 43 -0.90 4.63 -5.27
CA LYS A 43 -1.85 4.45 -4.19
C LYS A 43 -3.27 4.77 -4.64
N GLU A 44 -3.46 5.86 -5.38
CA GLU A 44 -4.76 6.25 -5.88
C GLU A 44 -5.34 5.21 -6.82
N ILE A 45 -4.51 4.64 -7.69
CA ILE A 45 -4.95 3.59 -8.60
C ILE A 45 -5.45 2.37 -7.82
N PHE A 46 -4.68 1.93 -6.84
CA PHE A 46 -5.07 0.79 -6.01
C PHE A 46 -6.33 1.10 -5.21
N GLN A 47 -6.42 2.29 -4.65
CA GLN A 47 -7.58 2.69 -3.85
C GLN A 47 -8.85 2.73 -4.70
N THR A 48 -8.75 3.25 -5.92
CA THR A 48 -9.88 3.33 -6.84
C THR A 48 -10.35 1.96 -7.28
N ASN A 49 -9.42 1.03 -7.49
CA ASN A 49 -9.75 -0.32 -7.95
C ASN A 49 -10.07 -1.29 -6.82
N SER A 50 -10.01 -0.84 -5.57
CA SER A 50 -10.27 -1.71 -4.43
C SER A 50 -11.75 -1.72 -4.09
N ASP A 51 -12.41 -2.85 -4.32
CA ASP A 51 -13.82 -3.03 -3.98
C ASP A 51 -14.00 -3.54 -2.54
N SER A 52 -12.93 -3.94 -1.90
CA SER A 52 -12.98 -4.56 -0.58
C SER A 52 -12.90 -3.56 0.57
N GLY A 53 -12.78 -2.27 0.27
CA GLY A 53 -12.70 -1.24 1.30
C GLY A 53 -11.38 -1.16 2.02
N HIS A 54 -10.34 -1.78 1.48
CA HIS A 54 -9.00 -1.67 2.06
C HIS A 54 -8.47 -0.24 1.92
N ILE A 55 -7.72 0.18 2.93
CA ILE A 55 -7.12 1.50 2.94
C ILE A 55 -5.64 1.38 2.58
N TYR A 56 -5.20 2.21 1.64
CA TYR A 56 -3.81 2.24 1.22
C TYR A 56 -3.16 3.51 1.72
N MET A 57 -1.91 3.40 2.18
CA MET A 57 -1.14 4.54 2.67
C MET A 57 0.25 4.51 2.10
N VAL A 58 0.81 5.70 1.88
CA VAL A 58 2.21 5.85 1.48
C VAL A 58 3.03 6.06 2.74
N LYS A 59 4.12 5.33 2.86
CA LYS A 59 5.03 5.47 3.98
C LYS A 59 6.44 5.70 3.47
N LYS A 60 7.12 6.67 4.06
CA LYS A 60 8.54 6.91 3.78
C LYS A 60 9.39 5.99 4.64
N ILE A 61 10.34 5.36 3.99
CA ILE A 61 11.30 4.50 4.70
C ILE A 61 12.56 5.28 5.05
#